data_e3cede615fb372efe2b1ce69ed606ca6
#
_entry.id   e3cede615fb372efe2b1ce69ed606ca6
#
_cell.length_a   1.000
_cell.length_b   1.000
_cell.length_c   1.000
_cell.angle_alpha   90.00
_cell.angle_beta   90.00
_cell.angle_gamma   90.00
#
_symmetry.space_group_name_H-M   'P 1'
#
loop_
_entity.id
_entity.type
_entity.pdbx_description
1 polymer ?
#
loop_
_entity_poly.entity_id
_entity_poly.type
_entity_poly.pdbx_seq_one_letter_code
_entity_poly.pdbx_strand_id
1 'polypeptide(L)'
;MMMAEETKKSAPKRSRKKDQQSNQEEWFERVIKINRVMKACKGGKRLGFRALVVVGDLKGQVGIGLGKSAEVPGAIKKAMERAKKNLVTVTTLEGTLAHRVNGRFGSSKVLVNPAPEGTGIIAGGAARIILEAAGVRNAVAKSIGSSNPINSARATLQGLLSLRSEATESKRRGIKLSIRKPVVSEAV
;
A
#
# COMPACT_ATOMS: atom_id res chain seq x y z
N MET A 1 52.21 -20.59 -55.00
CA MET A 1 52.33 -20.07 -53.63
C MET A 1 51.27 -18.99 -53.47
N MET A 2 50.04 -19.40 -53.08
CA MET A 2 48.89 -18.51 -52.99
C MET A 2 48.37 -18.51 -51.55
N MET A 3 48.37 -17.33 -50.93
CA MET A 3 47.86 -17.12 -49.60
C MET A 3 46.35 -16.95 -49.67
N ALA A 4 45.59 -17.76 -48.93
CA ALA A 4 44.17 -17.65 -48.78
C ALA A 4 43.83 -16.77 -47.58
N GLU A 5 43.17 -15.65 -47.82
CA GLU A 5 42.62 -14.74 -46.79
C GLU A 5 41.31 -15.32 -46.25
N GLU A 6 41.29 -15.66 -44.96
CA GLU A 6 40.08 -16.05 -44.24
C GLU A 6 39.33 -14.78 -43.79
N THR A 7 38.23 -14.48 -44.46
CA THR A 7 37.27 -13.45 -44.02
C THR A 7 36.41 -13.98 -42.86
N LYS A 8 36.70 -13.55 -41.63
CA LYS A 8 35.82 -13.77 -40.47
C LYS A 8 34.53 -12.98 -40.60
N LYS A 9 33.42 -13.67 -40.93
CA LYS A 9 32.06 -13.13 -40.87
C LYS A 9 31.66 -12.98 -39.40
N SER A 10 31.53 -11.75 -38.94
CA SER A 10 30.92 -11.41 -37.65
C SER A 10 29.41 -11.62 -37.71
N ALA A 11 28.91 -12.53 -36.86
CA ALA A 11 27.47 -12.78 -36.72
C ALA A 11 26.78 -11.60 -36.04
N PRO A 12 25.59 -11.18 -36.46
CA PRO A 12 24.82 -10.07 -35.83
C PRO A 12 24.32 -10.52 -34.46
N LYS A 13 24.68 -9.77 -33.43
CA LYS A 13 24.11 -9.90 -32.09
C LYS A 13 22.60 -9.57 -32.14
N ARG A 14 21.75 -10.61 -32.18
CA ARG A 14 20.33 -10.50 -31.97
C ARG A 14 20.08 -9.94 -30.57
N SER A 15 19.74 -8.67 -30.50
CA SER A 15 19.16 -8.05 -29.31
C SER A 15 17.85 -8.77 -29.01
N ARG A 16 17.85 -9.63 -27.99
CA ARG A 16 16.60 -10.12 -27.38
C ARG A 16 15.90 -8.93 -26.75
N LYS A 17 15.06 -8.24 -27.50
CA LYS A 17 13.97 -7.47 -26.92
C LYS A 17 13.10 -8.49 -26.20
N LYS A 18 13.24 -8.54 -24.87
CA LYS A 18 12.26 -9.13 -23.99
C LYS A 18 10.98 -8.30 -24.20
N ASP A 19 10.04 -8.87 -24.90
CA ASP A 19 8.66 -8.44 -24.89
C ASP A 19 8.16 -8.67 -23.46
N GLN A 20 8.35 -7.67 -22.62
CA GLN A 20 7.64 -7.52 -21.37
C GLN A 20 6.23 -7.07 -21.77
N GLN A 21 5.39 -8.04 -22.13
CA GLN A 21 3.95 -7.89 -21.99
C GLN A 21 3.74 -7.65 -20.49
N SER A 22 3.76 -6.39 -20.10
CA SER A 22 3.28 -5.94 -18.82
C SER A 22 1.79 -6.26 -18.80
N ASN A 23 1.40 -7.35 -18.13
CA ASN A 23 0.08 -7.42 -17.52
C ASN A 23 -0.04 -6.12 -16.72
N GLN A 24 -0.75 -5.16 -17.25
CA GLN A 24 -1.11 -3.94 -16.55
C GLN A 24 -2.15 -4.35 -15.51
N GLU A 25 -1.67 -4.93 -14.41
CA GLU A 25 -2.47 -5.01 -13.20
C GLU A 25 -2.86 -3.57 -12.88
N GLU A 26 -4.13 -3.28 -12.89
CA GLU A 26 -4.65 -1.95 -12.57
C GLU A 26 -4.42 -1.69 -11.09
N TRP A 27 -3.28 -1.06 -10.79
CA TRP A 27 -2.92 -0.68 -9.44
C TRP A 27 -3.74 0.53 -9.01
N PHE A 28 -4.41 0.42 -7.89
CA PHE A 28 -5.01 1.56 -7.22
C PHE A 28 -3.89 2.41 -6.60
N GLU A 29 -3.65 3.58 -7.18
CA GLU A 29 -2.60 4.49 -6.74
C GLU A 29 -3.23 5.79 -6.21
N ARG A 30 -2.94 6.15 -4.98
CA ARG A 30 -3.45 7.39 -4.39
C ARG A 30 -2.42 8.11 -3.53
N VAL A 31 -2.35 9.42 -3.69
CA VAL A 31 -1.49 10.30 -2.90
C VAL A 31 -2.21 10.70 -1.62
N ILE A 32 -1.59 10.43 -0.46
CA ILE A 32 -2.13 10.85 0.85
C ILE A 32 -1.80 12.31 1.11
N LYS A 33 -0.53 12.69 0.95
CA LYS A 33 -0.06 14.06 1.23
C LYS A 33 1.22 14.39 0.48
N ILE A 34 1.30 15.64 0.02
CA ILE A 34 2.51 16.23 -0.55
C ILE A 34 2.94 17.36 0.38
N ASN A 35 4.20 17.35 0.79
CA ASN A 35 4.81 18.37 1.62
C ASN A 35 5.99 19.02 0.90
N ARG A 36 6.02 20.36 0.90
CA ARG A 36 7.22 21.11 0.48
C ARG A 36 8.25 21.02 1.60
N VAL A 37 9.45 20.60 1.28
CA VAL A 37 10.58 20.49 2.21
C VAL A 37 11.71 21.37 1.74
N MET A 38 12.49 21.92 2.66
CA MET A 38 13.62 22.77 2.33
C MET A 38 14.84 22.41 3.17
N LYS A 39 16.02 22.68 2.62
CA LYS A 39 17.30 22.60 3.31
C LYS A 39 17.99 23.96 3.18
N ALA A 40 18.36 24.57 4.30
CA ALA A 40 19.19 25.77 4.31
C ALA A 40 20.61 25.41 3.84
N CYS A 41 21.18 26.24 2.98
CA CYS A 41 22.53 26.12 2.45
C CYS A 41 23.21 27.49 2.50
N LYS A 42 24.54 27.55 2.37
CA LYS A 42 25.26 28.83 2.14
C LYS A 42 24.69 29.44 0.87
N GLY A 43 24.25 30.72 0.95
CA GLY A 43 23.64 31.46 -0.16
C GLY A 43 22.13 31.26 -0.38
N GLY A 44 21.41 30.45 0.47
CA GLY A 44 19.96 30.35 0.33
C GLY A 44 19.35 29.03 0.81
N LYS A 45 18.19 28.69 0.27
CA LYS A 45 17.43 27.48 0.63
C LYS A 45 17.20 26.61 -0.62
N ARG A 46 17.56 25.32 -0.53
CA ARG A 46 17.20 24.33 -1.57
C ARG A 46 15.83 23.76 -1.26
N LEU A 47 14.90 23.96 -2.18
CA LEU A 47 13.53 23.47 -2.10
C LEU A 47 13.44 22.04 -2.66
N GLY A 48 12.45 21.29 -2.18
CA GLY A 48 12.09 19.99 -2.71
C GLY A 48 10.69 19.60 -2.23
N PHE A 49 10.17 18.49 -2.77
CA PHE A 49 8.86 17.96 -2.43
C PHE A 49 8.98 16.55 -1.90
N ARG A 50 8.14 16.22 -0.93
CA ARG A 50 8.01 14.89 -0.38
C ARG A 50 6.57 14.42 -0.55
N ALA A 51 6.37 13.34 -1.27
CA ALA A 51 5.07 12.71 -1.48
C ALA A 51 4.96 11.42 -0.64
N LEU A 52 3.81 11.23 -0.01
CA LEU A 52 3.39 9.98 0.62
C LEU A 52 2.30 9.37 -0.26
N VAL A 53 2.54 8.17 -0.77
CA VAL A 53 1.67 7.46 -1.71
C VAL A 53 1.34 6.08 -1.17
N VAL A 54 0.12 5.63 -1.45
CA VAL A 54 -0.33 4.26 -1.23
C VAL A 54 -0.60 3.63 -2.59
N VAL A 55 -0.23 2.37 -2.72
CA VAL A 55 -0.50 1.53 -3.88
C VAL A 55 -1.16 0.24 -3.39
N GLY A 56 -2.20 -0.22 -4.05
CA GLY A 56 -2.87 -1.49 -3.75
C GLY A 56 -3.52 -2.10 -4.97
N ASP A 57 -3.90 -3.35 -4.85
CA ASP A 57 -4.56 -4.14 -5.90
C ASP A 57 -6.07 -4.27 -5.69
N LEU A 58 -6.63 -3.64 -4.64
CA LEU A 58 -8.02 -3.79 -4.19
C LEU A 58 -8.41 -5.24 -3.83
N LYS A 59 -7.44 -6.16 -3.77
CA LYS A 59 -7.62 -7.61 -3.50
C LYS A 59 -6.87 -8.07 -2.25
N GLY A 60 -6.41 -7.13 -1.42
CA GLY A 60 -5.71 -7.41 -0.19
C GLY A 60 -4.21 -7.07 -0.20
N GLN A 61 -3.62 -6.64 -1.30
CA GLN A 61 -2.24 -6.17 -1.30
C GLN A 61 -2.18 -4.65 -1.19
N VAL A 62 -1.40 -4.16 -0.25
CA VAL A 62 -1.22 -2.73 -0.01
C VAL A 62 0.23 -2.41 0.29
N GLY A 63 0.73 -1.35 -0.33
CA GLY A 63 2.07 -0.83 -0.07
C GLY A 63 2.06 0.67 0.21
N ILE A 64 2.96 1.12 1.07
CA ILE A 64 3.16 2.54 1.38
C ILE A 64 4.55 2.96 0.93
N GLY A 65 4.60 4.05 0.16
CA GLY A 65 5.85 4.63 -0.32
C GLY A 65 6.02 6.10 0.04
N LEU A 66 7.25 6.48 0.35
CA LEU A 66 7.65 7.86 0.58
C LEU A 66 8.73 8.24 -0.43
N GLY A 67 8.43 9.22 -1.29
CA GLY A 67 9.35 9.76 -2.29
C GLY A 67 9.75 11.20 -2.00
N LYS A 68 10.97 11.58 -2.38
CA LYS A 68 11.47 12.96 -2.33
C LYS A 68 12.15 13.32 -3.65
N SER A 69 11.81 14.50 -4.21
CA SER A 69 12.42 15.02 -5.44
C SER A 69 12.42 16.55 -5.42
N ALA A 70 13.10 17.18 -6.39
CA ALA A 70 13.02 18.62 -6.63
C ALA A 70 11.62 19.02 -7.13
N GLU A 71 10.97 18.15 -7.92
CA GLU A 71 9.66 18.35 -8.52
C GLU A 71 8.63 17.41 -7.95
N VAL A 72 7.35 17.81 -7.97
CA VAL A 72 6.22 17.00 -7.45
C VAL A 72 6.05 15.69 -8.22
N PRO A 73 5.97 15.66 -9.58
CA PRO A 73 5.76 14.40 -10.30
C PRO A 73 6.89 13.41 -10.08
N GLY A 74 8.14 13.89 -10.02
CA GLY A 74 9.29 13.07 -9.71
C GLY A 74 9.27 12.50 -8.28
N ALA A 75 8.70 13.21 -7.30
CA ALA A 75 8.52 12.72 -5.94
C ALA A 75 7.44 11.63 -5.87
N ILE A 76 6.33 11.81 -6.60
CA ILE A 76 5.24 10.83 -6.68
C ILE A 76 5.73 9.54 -7.32
N LYS A 77 6.39 9.60 -8.49
CA LYS A 77 6.93 8.43 -9.20
C LYS A 77 7.86 7.61 -8.31
N LYS A 78 8.80 8.25 -7.62
CA LYS A 78 9.69 7.58 -6.65
C LYS A 78 8.94 6.98 -5.46
N ALA A 79 7.85 7.61 -5.01
CA ALA A 79 7.03 7.08 -3.94
C ALA A 79 6.26 5.82 -4.38
N MET A 80 5.68 5.82 -5.59
CA MET A 80 5.00 4.66 -6.19
C MET A 80 5.94 3.47 -6.35
N GLU A 81 7.13 3.67 -6.90
CA GLU A 81 8.14 2.60 -7.05
C GLU A 81 8.51 1.97 -5.70
N ARG A 82 8.64 2.80 -4.64
CA ARG A 82 8.89 2.32 -3.28
C ARG A 82 7.69 1.60 -2.68
N ALA A 83 6.47 2.08 -2.94
CA ALA A 83 5.26 1.42 -2.48
C ALA A 83 5.11 0.03 -3.11
N LYS A 84 5.34 -0.10 -4.43
CA LYS A 84 5.34 -1.38 -5.15
C LYS A 84 6.39 -2.37 -4.65
N LYS A 85 7.54 -1.89 -4.15
CA LYS A 85 8.55 -2.75 -3.51
C LYS A 85 8.17 -3.20 -2.09
N ASN A 86 7.31 -2.46 -1.42
CA ASN A 86 6.89 -2.71 -0.03
C ASN A 86 5.42 -3.15 0.04
N LEU A 87 4.98 -3.98 -0.91
CA LEU A 87 3.65 -4.57 -0.88
C LEU A 87 3.54 -5.60 0.24
N VAL A 88 2.44 -5.56 0.95
CA VAL A 88 2.13 -6.47 2.05
C VAL A 88 0.71 -7.00 1.85
N THR A 89 0.52 -8.29 2.11
CA THR A 89 -0.78 -8.93 2.01
C THR A 89 -1.56 -8.76 3.31
N VAL A 90 -2.78 -8.29 3.19
CA VAL A 90 -3.74 -8.08 4.28
C VAL A 90 -4.88 -9.06 4.12
N THR A 91 -5.30 -9.69 5.21
CA THR A 91 -6.45 -10.59 5.20
C THR A 91 -7.74 -9.77 5.29
N THR A 92 -8.54 -9.78 4.24
CA THR A 92 -9.89 -9.20 4.19
C THR A 92 -10.94 -10.31 4.19
N LEU A 93 -12.12 -10.05 4.75
CA LEU A 93 -13.24 -10.97 4.78
C LEU A 93 -14.44 -10.34 4.08
N GLU A 94 -14.76 -10.77 2.85
CA GLU A 94 -15.95 -10.34 2.10
C GLU A 94 -16.15 -8.81 2.06
N GLY A 95 -15.05 -8.05 1.93
CA GLY A 95 -15.10 -6.58 1.90
C GLY A 95 -15.13 -5.89 3.27
N THR A 96 -15.02 -6.64 4.37
CA THR A 96 -14.84 -6.11 5.74
C THR A 96 -13.63 -6.76 6.43
N LEU A 97 -13.46 -6.51 7.72
CA LEU A 97 -12.38 -7.05 8.53
C LEU A 97 -12.89 -8.20 9.41
N ALA A 98 -12.03 -9.17 9.69
CA ALA A 98 -12.38 -10.32 10.53
C ALA A 98 -12.68 -9.92 11.99
N HIS A 99 -11.94 -8.97 12.55
CA HIS A 99 -12.11 -8.50 13.91
C HIS A 99 -11.56 -7.08 14.09
N ARG A 100 -11.88 -6.45 15.22
CA ARG A 100 -11.33 -5.17 15.64
C ARG A 100 -9.82 -5.26 15.82
N VAL A 101 -9.10 -4.25 15.33
CA VAL A 101 -7.65 -4.14 15.49
C VAL A 101 -7.23 -2.76 15.93
N ASN A 102 -6.13 -2.73 16.68
CA ASN A 102 -5.46 -1.52 17.11
C ASN A 102 -4.06 -1.50 16.52
N GLY A 103 -3.84 -0.68 15.50
CA GLY A 103 -2.51 -0.44 14.96
C GLY A 103 -1.81 0.68 15.72
N ARG A 104 -0.51 0.54 15.99
CA ARG A 104 0.30 1.57 16.65
C ARG A 104 1.62 1.76 15.92
N PHE A 105 1.96 3.00 15.64
CA PHE A 105 3.27 3.34 15.10
C PHE A 105 3.74 4.69 15.68
N GLY A 106 4.83 4.66 16.43
CA GLY A 106 5.26 5.83 17.21
C GLY A 106 4.17 6.30 18.18
N SER A 107 3.80 7.57 18.09
CA SER A 107 2.74 8.20 18.89
C SER A 107 1.34 8.13 18.25
N SER A 108 1.21 7.62 17.02
CA SER A 108 -0.08 7.42 16.37
C SER A 108 -0.64 6.05 16.72
N LYS A 109 -1.93 6.02 17.08
CA LYS A 109 -2.73 4.81 17.26
C LYS A 109 -3.92 4.89 16.30
N VAL A 110 -4.23 3.81 15.62
CA VAL A 110 -5.41 3.73 14.74
C VAL A 110 -6.22 2.52 15.17
N LEU A 111 -7.44 2.80 15.55
CA LEU A 111 -8.45 1.80 15.85
C LEU A 111 -9.21 1.52 14.57
N VAL A 112 -9.34 0.26 14.18
CA VAL A 112 -10.14 -0.15 13.02
C VAL A 112 -11.12 -1.22 13.47
N ASN A 113 -12.40 -0.99 13.22
CA ASN A 113 -13.50 -1.90 13.52
C ASN A 113 -14.11 -2.41 12.22
N PRO A 114 -14.53 -3.69 12.15
CA PRO A 114 -15.38 -4.17 11.08
C PRO A 114 -16.73 -3.46 11.13
N ALA A 115 -17.37 -3.30 9.98
CA ALA A 115 -18.70 -2.71 9.87
C ALA A 115 -19.60 -3.59 8.98
N PRO A 116 -20.94 -3.53 9.17
CA PRO A 116 -21.89 -4.23 8.34
C PRO A 116 -21.88 -3.70 6.90
N GLU A 117 -22.42 -4.47 5.99
CA GLU A 117 -22.57 -4.08 4.59
C GLU A 117 -23.40 -2.79 4.47
N GLY A 118 -23.04 -1.92 3.55
CA GLY A 118 -23.69 -0.64 3.34
C GLY A 118 -23.17 0.53 4.18
N THR A 119 -22.36 0.28 5.22
CA THR A 119 -21.76 1.36 6.03
C THR A 119 -20.73 2.18 5.27
N GLY A 120 -20.00 1.54 4.34
CA GLY A 120 -18.88 2.16 3.66
C GLY A 120 -17.65 2.33 4.56
N ILE A 121 -16.68 3.13 4.11
CA ILE A 121 -15.46 3.41 4.88
C ILE A 121 -15.61 4.75 5.60
N ILE A 122 -15.71 4.70 6.93
CA ILE A 122 -15.73 5.87 7.81
C ILE A 122 -14.39 5.97 8.51
N ALA A 123 -13.44 6.73 7.94
CA ALA A 123 -12.07 6.80 8.43
C ALA A 123 -11.40 8.15 8.14
N GLY A 124 -10.39 8.49 8.92
CA GLY A 124 -9.52 9.65 8.63
C GLY A 124 -8.70 9.43 7.35
N GLY A 125 -8.27 10.53 6.71
CA GLY A 125 -7.74 10.53 5.34
C GLY A 125 -6.67 9.46 5.03
N ALA A 126 -5.64 9.30 5.87
CA ALA A 126 -4.60 8.30 5.64
C ALA A 126 -5.13 6.86 5.80
N ALA A 127 -5.94 6.61 6.85
CA ALA A 127 -6.52 5.29 7.10
C ALA A 127 -7.54 4.92 6.02
N ARG A 128 -8.37 5.87 5.57
CA ARG A 128 -9.36 5.65 4.52
C ARG A 128 -8.69 5.16 3.22
N ILE A 129 -7.67 5.87 2.75
CA ILE A 129 -6.97 5.53 1.50
C ILE A 129 -6.33 4.13 1.58
N ILE A 130 -5.80 3.74 2.74
CA ILE A 130 -5.20 2.42 2.92
C ILE A 130 -6.26 1.31 2.93
N LEU A 131 -7.39 1.53 3.58
CA LEU A 131 -8.50 0.59 3.58
C LEU A 131 -9.10 0.42 2.18
N GLU A 132 -9.28 1.52 1.44
CA GLU A 132 -9.69 1.49 0.03
C GLU A 132 -8.69 0.69 -0.82
N ALA A 133 -7.38 0.96 -0.69
CA ALA A 133 -6.34 0.26 -1.42
C ALA A 133 -6.24 -1.24 -1.09
N ALA A 134 -6.60 -1.63 0.15
CA ALA A 134 -6.68 -3.03 0.58
C ALA A 134 -7.95 -3.75 0.05
N GLY A 135 -8.89 -3.04 -0.59
CA GLY A 135 -10.14 -3.60 -1.05
C GLY A 135 -11.20 -3.78 0.06
N VAL A 136 -10.99 -3.17 1.22
CA VAL A 136 -12.01 -3.11 2.27
C VAL A 136 -13.10 -2.13 1.82
N ARG A 137 -14.37 -2.54 1.92
CA ARG A 137 -15.54 -1.73 1.55
C ARG A 137 -16.27 -1.16 2.76
N ASN A 138 -16.30 -1.91 3.86
CA ASN A 138 -17.05 -1.56 5.06
C ASN A 138 -16.15 -1.64 6.30
N ALA A 139 -15.78 -0.48 6.84
CA ALA A 139 -14.97 -0.37 8.04
C ALA A 139 -15.12 1.01 8.70
N VAL A 140 -15.02 1.03 10.01
CA VAL A 140 -14.97 2.28 10.78
C VAL A 140 -13.61 2.40 11.45
N ALA A 141 -12.91 3.49 11.22
CA ALA A 141 -11.58 3.70 11.81
C ALA A 141 -11.45 5.09 12.46
N LYS A 142 -10.73 5.13 13.58
CA LYS A 142 -10.42 6.35 14.31
C LYS A 142 -8.92 6.43 14.61
N SER A 143 -8.31 7.53 14.17
CA SER A 143 -6.93 7.86 14.54
C SER A 143 -6.90 8.60 15.87
N ILE A 144 -6.02 8.18 16.77
CA ILE A 144 -5.84 8.72 18.12
C ILE A 144 -4.36 9.07 18.30
N GLY A 145 -4.09 10.17 19.02
CA GLY A 145 -2.72 10.64 19.26
C GLY A 145 -2.24 11.54 18.15
N SER A 146 -1.10 11.23 17.53
CA SER A 146 -0.47 12.10 16.53
C SER A 146 -1.28 12.17 15.23
N SER A 147 -1.47 13.39 14.73
CA SER A 147 -2.10 13.67 13.44
C SER A 147 -1.15 13.53 12.23
N ASN A 148 0.10 13.07 12.45
CA ASN A 148 1.07 12.91 11.37
C ASN A 148 0.62 11.82 10.37
N PRO A 149 0.35 12.18 9.08
CA PRO A 149 -0.17 11.24 8.09
C PRO A 149 0.73 10.02 7.84
N ILE A 150 2.06 10.19 7.95
CA ILE A 150 3.02 9.10 7.77
C ILE A 150 2.86 8.07 8.89
N ASN A 151 2.78 8.53 10.13
CA ASN A 151 2.63 7.65 11.28
C ASN A 151 1.25 6.98 11.30
N SER A 152 0.18 7.73 11.00
CA SER A 152 -1.17 7.17 10.87
C SER A 152 -1.26 6.12 9.78
N ALA A 153 -0.64 6.36 8.61
CA ALA A 153 -0.58 5.38 7.53
C ALA A 153 0.12 4.08 7.98
N ARG A 154 1.30 4.20 8.57
CA ARG A 154 2.05 3.04 9.07
C ARG A 154 1.32 2.30 10.19
N ALA A 155 0.68 3.05 11.11
CA ALA A 155 -0.13 2.46 12.17
C ALA A 155 -1.31 1.65 11.59
N THR A 156 -2.01 2.20 10.59
CA THR A 156 -3.09 1.48 9.92
C THR A 156 -2.59 0.20 9.26
N LEU A 157 -1.49 0.27 8.50
CA LEU A 157 -0.92 -0.91 7.86
C LEU A 157 -0.51 -1.97 8.89
N GLN A 158 0.14 -1.57 9.98
CA GLN A 158 0.54 -2.47 11.06
C GLN A 158 -0.68 -3.10 11.76
N GLY A 159 -1.76 -2.34 11.93
CA GLY A 159 -3.04 -2.86 12.42
C GLY A 159 -3.60 -3.93 11.49
N LEU A 160 -3.64 -3.66 10.18
CA LEU A 160 -4.13 -4.62 9.18
C LEU A 160 -3.28 -5.88 9.11
N LEU A 161 -1.96 -5.78 9.30
CA LEU A 161 -1.06 -6.93 9.38
C LEU A 161 -1.27 -7.80 10.61
N SER A 162 -1.80 -7.24 11.69
CA SER A 162 -2.12 -7.99 12.91
C SER A 162 -3.44 -8.78 12.79
N LEU A 163 -4.20 -8.60 11.70
CA LEU A 163 -5.41 -9.37 11.44
C LEU A 163 -5.09 -10.87 11.31
N ARG A 164 -5.91 -11.66 11.94
CA ARG A 164 -5.80 -13.12 11.91
C ARG A 164 -6.88 -13.70 11.02
N SER A 165 -6.48 -14.61 10.13
CA SER A 165 -7.44 -15.34 9.33
C SER A 165 -8.09 -16.44 10.17
N GLU A 166 -9.34 -16.75 9.86
CA GLU A 166 -10.11 -17.85 10.48
C GLU A 166 -9.34 -19.17 10.42
N ALA A 167 -8.75 -19.48 9.26
CA ALA A 167 -7.98 -20.71 9.06
C ALA A 167 -6.77 -20.81 9.99
N THR A 168 -6.06 -19.70 10.20
CA THR A 168 -4.89 -19.66 11.08
C THR A 168 -5.29 -19.84 12.54
N GLU A 169 -6.35 -19.17 12.96
CA GLU A 169 -6.82 -19.24 14.34
C GLU A 169 -7.50 -20.58 14.66
N SER A 170 -8.23 -21.20 13.72
CA SER A 170 -8.78 -22.54 13.83
C SER A 170 -7.70 -23.60 14.02
N LYS A 171 -6.63 -23.52 13.23
CA LYS A 171 -5.46 -24.42 13.40
C LYS A 171 -4.78 -24.25 14.76
N ARG A 172 -4.65 -23.01 15.23
CA ARG A 172 -4.02 -22.71 16.51
C ARG A 172 -4.81 -23.22 17.71
N ARG A 173 -6.14 -23.14 17.64
CA ARG A 173 -7.04 -23.55 18.72
C ARG A 173 -7.50 -25.01 18.63
N GLY A 174 -7.29 -25.68 17.49
CA GLY A 174 -7.76 -27.03 17.23
C GLY A 174 -9.28 -27.15 17.09
N ILE A 175 -10.01 -26.04 16.92
CA ILE A 175 -11.47 -25.97 16.84
C ILE A 175 -11.85 -25.23 15.54
N LYS A 176 -12.90 -25.70 14.86
CA LYS A 176 -13.50 -24.97 13.75
C LYS A 176 -14.15 -23.70 14.28
N LEU A 177 -13.62 -22.55 13.91
CA LEU A 177 -14.16 -21.23 14.23
C LEU A 177 -15.00 -20.75 13.06
N SER A 178 -16.15 -20.14 13.35
CA SER A 178 -16.91 -19.34 12.39
C SER A 178 -16.89 -17.87 12.82
N ILE A 179 -16.46 -16.99 11.93
CA ILE A 179 -16.50 -15.56 12.22
C ILE A 179 -17.95 -15.08 12.09
N ARG A 180 -18.50 -14.56 13.17
CA ARG A 180 -19.84 -13.99 13.15
C ARG A 180 -19.79 -12.68 12.37
N LYS A 181 -20.47 -12.62 11.23
CA LYS A 181 -20.60 -11.37 10.46
C LYS A 181 -21.35 -10.34 11.31
N PRO A 182 -20.96 -9.04 11.24
CA PRO A 182 -21.75 -8.00 11.89
C PRO A 182 -23.15 -7.98 11.27
N VAL A 183 -24.15 -8.21 12.08
CA VAL A 183 -25.56 -8.23 11.65
C VAL A 183 -25.99 -6.81 11.36
N VAL A 184 -26.56 -6.57 10.18
CA VAL A 184 -27.36 -5.37 9.93
C VAL A 184 -28.63 -5.58 10.73
N SER A 185 -28.84 -4.79 11.80
CA SER A 185 -30.20 -4.66 12.37
C SER A 185 -31.03 -3.99 11.29
N GLU A 186 -31.92 -4.74 10.64
CA GLU A 186 -32.97 -4.16 9.83
C GLU A 186 -33.73 -3.23 10.79
N ALA A 187 -33.51 -1.94 10.62
CA ALA A 187 -34.32 -0.93 11.29
C ALA A 187 -35.70 -1.00 10.62
N VAL A 188 -36.68 -1.46 11.41
CA VAL A 188 -38.12 -1.37 11.09
C VAL A 188 -38.52 0.08 10.98
#